data_39cbadaabc1d2a5262b8166b40f256ea
#
_entry.id   39cbadaabc1d2a5262b8166b40f256ea
#
_cell.length_a   1.000
_cell.length_b   1.000
_cell.length_c   1.000
_cell.angle_alpha   90.00
_cell.angle_beta   90.00
_cell.angle_gamma   90.00
#
_symmetry.space_group_name_H-M   'P 1'
#
loop_
_entity.id
_entity.type
_entity.pdbx_description
1 polymer ?
#
loop_
_entity_poly.entity_id
_entity_poly.type
_entity_poly.pdbx_seq_one_letter_code
_entity_poly.pdbx_strand_id
1 'polypeptide(L)'
;HDIAKTTVSIIRAGMPSIKRTVYRDFRDVMISFGWWDDKCMNKSEFVYTFPNGSWIEFFSTDNEHKVRGSKRKILFVNEANELSFIEWQQLQMRTTEFSILDYNPSFSEDHWINQVNEEKSTYWFISTYKDNPFLEPKVIAEIESLKWKNPSLWRIYGLGLRAIVEGLIFENVVIDDYVPIQARRHRYIGMDFG
;
A
#
# COMPACT_ATOMS: atom_id res chain seq x y z
N HIS A 1 9.48 34.82 7.72
CA HIS A 1 8.52 33.81 8.22
C HIS A 1 9.27 32.51 8.35
N ASP A 2 9.48 32.05 9.59
CA ASP A 2 10.05 30.73 9.84
C ASP A 2 9.06 29.69 9.29
N ILE A 3 9.43 29.06 8.16
CA ILE A 3 8.65 27.94 7.62
C ILE A 3 8.78 26.80 8.63
N ALA A 4 7.67 26.41 9.24
CA ALA A 4 7.64 25.35 10.22
C ALA A 4 8.24 24.06 9.64
N LYS A 5 9.19 23.46 10.36
CA LYS A 5 9.82 22.20 9.95
C LYS A 5 8.76 21.11 9.83
N THR A 6 8.78 20.41 8.69
CA THR A 6 7.88 19.30 8.41
C THR A 6 8.69 18.00 8.35
N THR A 7 8.15 16.95 8.93
CA THR A 7 8.77 15.63 8.97
C THR A 7 7.83 14.63 8.31
N VAL A 8 8.31 13.96 7.27
CA VAL A 8 7.54 13.01 6.48
C VAL A 8 8.21 11.65 6.53
N SER A 9 7.43 10.62 6.83
CA SER A 9 7.90 9.22 6.69
C SER A 9 7.15 8.56 5.55
N ILE A 10 7.89 7.97 4.62
CA ILE A 10 7.38 7.20 3.49
C ILE A 10 7.70 5.73 3.74
N ILE A 11 6.68 4.89 3.75
CA ILE A 11 6.78 3.51 4.22
C ILE A 11 6.16 2.55 3.21
N ARG A 12 6.75 1.37 3.14
CA ARG A 12 6.22 0.19 2.46
C ARG A 12 6.67 -1.08 3.21
N ALA A 13 6.04 -2.22 2.97
CA ALA A 13 6.34 -3.47 3.65
C ALA A 13 7.82 -3.89 3.54
N GLY A 14 8.45 -3.75 2.37
CA GLY A 14 9.82 -4.21 2.15
C GLY A 14 10.78 -3.13 1.62
N MET A 15 11.98 -3.03 2.20
CA MET A 15 13.01 -2.05 1.80
C MET A 15 13.46 -2.17 0.33
N PRO A 16 13.61 -3.37 -0.27
CA PRO A 16 13.91 -3.49 -1.70
C PRO A 16 12.85 -2.84 -2.60
N SER A 17 11.58 -2.93 -2.23
CA SER A 17 10.47 -2.30 -2.95
C SER A 17 10.54 -0.78 -2.86
N ILE A 18 10.80 -0.22 -1.66
CA ILE A 18 10.98 1.22 -1.46
C ILE A 18 12.05 1.78 -2.41
N LYS A 19 13.21 1.14 -2.45
CA LYS A 19 14.34 1.58 -3.29
C LYS A 19 14.01 1.61 -4.78
N ARG A 20 13.24 0.62 -5.24
CA ARG A 20 12.92 0.45 -6.67
C ARG A 20 11.74 1.29 -7.15
N THR A 21 10.87 1.71 -6.25
CA THR A 21 9.64 2.45 -6.54
C THR A 21 9.69 3.85 -5.92
N VAL A 22 9.12 4.03 -4.77
CA VAL A 22 8.82 5.34 -4.14
C VAL A 22 10.05 6.24 -3.99
N TYR A 23 11.19 5.68 -3.58
CA TYR A 23 12.42 6.48 -3.45
C TYR A 23 12.95 6.92 -4.82
N ARG A 24 12.93 6.03 -5.82
CA ARG A 24 13.33 6.39 -7.18
C ARG A 24 12.43 7.47 -7.74
N ASP A 25 11.13 7.31 -7.61
CA ASP A 25 10.14 8.25 -8.13
C ASP A 25 10.26 9.61 -7.44
N PHE A 26 10.43 9.62 -6.11
CA PHE A 26 10.73 10.84 -5.36
C PHE A 26 11.98 11.55 -5.89
N ARG A 27 13.08 10.81 -6.08
CA ARG A 27 14.32 11.37 -6.60
C ARG A 27 14.14 11.94 -8.01
N ASP A 28 13.47 11.22 -8.89
CA ASP A 28 13.25 11.62 -10.27
C ASP A 28 12.38 12.89 -10.34
N VAL A 29 11.34 12.99 -9.51
CA VAL A 29 10.53 14.20 -9.36
C VAL A 29 11.38 15.37 -8.86
N MET A 30 12.17 15.18 -7.81
CA MET A 30 13.05 16.22 -7.27
C MET A 30 14.07 16.72 -8.29
N ILE A 31 14.64 15.80 -9.10
CA ILE A 31 15.53 16.16 -10.20
C ILE A 31 14.80 16.97 -11.27
N SER A 32 13.60 16.54 -11.67
CA SER A 32 12.83 17.22 -12.73
C SER A 32 12.47 18.67 -12.37
N PHE A 33 12.29 18.96 -11.06
CA PHE A 33 12.08 20.32 -10.56
C PHE A 33 13.36 21.07 -10.26
N GLY A 34 14.54 20.46 -10.41
CA GLY A 34 15.82 21.07 -10.05
C GLY A 34 16.02 21.25 -8.54
N TRP A 35 15.30 20.48 -7.70
CA TRP A 35 15.35 20.57 -6.24
C TRP A 35 16.26 19.52 -5.59
N TRP A 36 16.78 18.58 -6.39
CA TRP A 36 17.64 17.52 -5.86
C TRP A 36 19.05 18.04 -5.60
N ASP A 37 19.57 17.79 -4.40
CA ASP A 37 20.96 17.96 -4.02
C ASP A 37 21.47 16.68 -3.34
N ASP A 38 22.50 16.05 -3.91
CA ASP A 38 23.09 14.82 -3.35
C ASP A 38 23.61 15.01 -1.92
N LYS A 39 24.01 16.22 -1.54
CA LYS A 39 24.48 16.56 -0.19
C LYS A 39 23.38 16.50 0.86
N CYS A 40 22.12 16.67 0.45
CA CYS A 40 20.94 16.61 1.31
C CYS A 40 20.50 15.17 1.57
N MET A 41 21.02 14.18 0.83
CA MET A 41 20.63 12.79 0.94
C MET A 41 21.60 11.96 1.77
N ASN A 42 21.17 11.53 2.94
CA ASN A 42 21.85 10.48 3.71
C ASN A 42 21.46 9.10 3.17
N LYS A 43 22.35 8.47 2.40
CA LYS A 43 22.09 7.18 1.73
C LYS A 43 22.07 5.98 2.68
N SER A 44 22.74 6.08 3.85
CA SER A 44 22.73 5.00 4.85
C SER A 44 21.44 4.96 5.64
N GLU A 45 20.92 6.13 6.02
CA GLU A 45 19.67 6.25 6.78
C GLU A 45 18.43 6.39 5.90
N PHE A 46 18.60 6.60 4.60
CA PHE A 46 17.52 6.92 3.66
C PHE A 46 16.70 8.14 4.08
N VAL A 47 17.39 9.23 4.41
CA VAL A 47 16.80 10.49 4.81
C VAL A 47 17.26 11.61 3.89
N TYR A 48 16.33 12.34 3.31
CA TYR A 48 16.59 13.57 2.58
C TYR A 48 16.25 14.76 3.46
N THR A 49 17.23 15.61 3.76
CA THR A 49 17.06 16.79 4.64
C THR A 49 17.10 18.07 3.82
N PHE A 50 16.02 18.82 3.85
CA PHE A 50 15.91 20.12 3.17
C PHE A 50 16.70 21.22 3.92
N PRO A 51 17.10 22.32 3.22
CA PRO A 51 17.84 23.42 3.85
C PRO A 51 17.14 24.06 5.05
N ASN A 52 15.81 24.05 5.09
CA ASN A 52 15.02 24.56 6.23
C ASN A 52 14.95 23.60 7.42
N GLY A 53 15.61 22.44 7.34
CA GLY A 53 15.62 21.40 8.36
C GLY A 53 14.38 20.48 8.36
N SER A 54 13.48 20.60 7.38
CA SER A 54 12.47 19.57 7.10
C SER A 54 13.15 18.32 6.55
N TRP A 55 12.53 17.16 6.74
CA TRP A 55 13.12 15.94 6.19
C TRP A 55 12.04 14.95 5.73
N ILE A 56 12.45 14.12 4.77
CA ILE A 56 11.71 12.95 4.30
C ILE A 56 12.58 11.72 4.53
N GLU A 57 12.05 10.75 5.24
CA GLU A 57 12.71 9.44 5.45
C GLU A 57 11.96 8.32 4.73
N PHE A 58 12.71 7.30 4.34
CA PHE A 58 12.18 6.09 3.71
C PHE A 58 12.58 4.88 4.53
N PHE A 59 11.63 4.08 4.96
CA PHE A 59 11.90 2.82 5.66
C PHE A 59 10.80 1.79 5.48
N SER A 60 11.12 0.52 5.71
CA SER A 60 10.18 -0.58 5.67
C SER A 60 9.72 -0.99 7.07
N THR A 61 8.62 -1.71 7.13
CA THR A 61 8.11 -2.27 8.39
C THR A 61 9.02 -3.33 9.00
N ASP A 62 9.94 -3.92 8.21
CA ASP A 62 11.01 -4.79 8.72
C ASP A 62 11.89 -4.11 9.78
N ASN A 63 11.94 -2.78 9.78
CA ASN A 63 12.67 -2.00 10.78
C ASN A 63 11.77 -1.61 11.95
N GLU A 64 11.56 -2.54 12.88
CA GLU A 64 10.73 -2.32 14.06
C GLU A 64 11.13 -1.09 14.89
N HIS A 65 12.42 -0.77 14.97
CA HIS A 65 12.90 0.41 15.70
C HIS A 65 12.39 1.71 15.09
N LYS A 66 12.38 1.83 13.76
CA LYS A 66 11.85 3.01 13.06
C LYS A 66 10.32 3.06 13.14
N VAL A 67 9.66 1.92 13.03
CA VAL A 67 8.19 1.82 13.19
C VAL A 67 7.77 2.35 14.55
N ARG A 68 8.46 1.95 15.62
CA ARG A 68 8.12 2.26 17.01
C ARG A 68 8.78 3.54 17.56
N GLY A 69 9.84 4.04 16.94
CA GLY A 69 10.73 5.05 17.52
C GLY A 69 10.46 6.49 17.10
N SER A 70 10.25 6.73 15.81
CA SER A 70 10.25 8.08 15.26
C SER A 70 8.86 8.73 15.27
N LYS A 71 8.76 9.93 15.86
CA LYS A 71 7.57 10.81 15.66
C LYS A 71 7.70 11.52 14.33
N ARG A 72 6.57 11.63 13.62
CA ARG A 72 6.45 12.33 12.33
C ARG A 72 5.22 13.20 12.29
N LYS A 73 5.22 14.20 11.44
CA LYS A 73 4.05 15.01 11.16
C LYS A 73 3.14 14.31 10.16
N ILE A 74 3.74 13.85 9.06
CA ILE A 74 3.03 13.23 7.94
C ILE A 74 3.56 11.81 7.73
N LEU A 75 2.64 10.88 7.53
CA LEU A 75 2.92 9.50 7.15
C LEU A 75 2.37 9.24 5.75
N PHE A 76 3.20 8.68 4.87
CA PHE A 76 2.75 8.11 3.61
C PHE A 76 3.04 6.61 3.59
N VAL A 77 2.01 5.81 3.47
CA VAL A 77 2.10 4.35 3.35
C VAL A 77 1.79 3.97 1.91
N ASN A 78 2.82 3.56 1.17
CA ASN A 78 2.67 3.07 -0.19
C ASN A 78 2.36 1.58 -0.18
N GLU A 79 1.36 1.16 -0.95
CA GLU A 79 0.80 -0.19 -0.97
C GLU A 79 0.37 -0.64 0.44
N ALA A 80 -0.50 0.15 1.07
CA ALA A 80 -0.92 -0.06 2.45
C ALA A 80 -1.57 -1.44 2.70
N ASN A 81 -2.08 -2.06 1.65
CA ASN A 81 -2.60 -3.44 1.69
C ASN A 81 -1.53 -4.50 1.99
N GLU A 82 -0.24 -4.17 1.86
CA GLU A 82 0.86 -5.08 2.24
C GLU A 82 1.14 -5.06 3.76
N LEU A 83 0.63 -4.07 4.50
CA LEU A 83 0.86 -3.91 5.93
C LEU A 83 -0.19 -4.66 6.76
N SER A 84 0.23 -5.18 7.91
CA SER A 84 -0.68 -5.66 8.93
C SER A 84 -1.35 -4.49 9.69
N PHE A 85 -2.51 -4.76 10.30
CA PHE A 85 -3.19 -3.77 11.13
C PHE A 85 -2.35 -3.28 12.31
N ILE A 86 -1.55 -4.17 12.91
CA ILE A 86 -0.67 -3.83 14.04
C ILE A 86 0.41 -2.84 13.60
N GLU A 87 1.02 -3.05 12.44
CA GLU A 87 2.02 -2.11 11.89
C GLU A 87 1.39 -0.76 11.61
N TRP A 88 0.22 -0.74 10.97
CA TRP A 88 -0.55 0.49 10.77
C TRP A 88 -0.81 1.24 12.07
N GLN A 89 -1.34 0.57 13.10
CA GLN A 89 -1.61 1.20 14.39
C GLN A 89 -0.36 1.79 15.04
N GLN A 90 0.77 1.08 15.00
CA GLN A 90 2.02 1.58 15.56
C GLN A 90 2.54 2.83 14.84
N LEU A 91 2.39 2.88 13.52
CA LEU A 91 2.76 4.03 12.71
C LEU A 91 1.85 5.22 12.98
N GLN A 92 0.54 4.99 13.02
CA GLN A 92 -0.48 6.01 13.26
C GLN A 92 -0.32 6.69 14.63
N MET A 93 -0.07 5.93 15.70
CA MET A 93 0.17 6.49 17.04
C MET A 93 1.34 7.48 17.13
N ARG A 94 2.20 7.54 16.12
CA ARG A 94 3.37 8.43 16.05
C ARG A 94 3.28 9.49 14.97
N THR A 95 2.14 9.55 14.31
CA THR A 95 1.84 10.55 13.28
C THR A 95 0.98 11.64 13.91
N THR A 96 1.42 12.90 13.82
CA THR A 96 0.82 14.00 14.60
C THR A 96 -0.11 14.86 13.78
N GLU A 97 -0.03 14.88 12.45
CA GLU A 97 -0.88 15.69 11.58
C GLU A 97 -1.84 14.81 10.78
N PHE A 98 -1.35 14.12 9.74
CA PHE A 98 -2.19 13.23 8.94
C PHE A 98 -1.41 12.09 8.30
N SER A 99 -2.14 11.10 7.82
CA SER A 99 -1.62 9.95 7.07
C SER A 99 -2.24 9.87 5.69
N ILE A 100 -1.44 9.45 4.72
CA ILE A 100 -1.86 9.16 3.35
C ILE A 100 -1.59 7.67 3.12
N LEU A 101 -2.58 6.95 2.61
CA LEU A 101 -2.46 5.55 2.23
C LEU A 101 -2.82 5.41 0.76
N ASP A 102 -1.94 4.77 -0.02
CA ASP A 102 -2.32 4.27 -1.33
C ASP A 102 -2.39 2.75 -1.32
N TYR A 103 -3.23 2.19 -2.13
CA TYR A 103 -3.37 0.74 -2.25
C TYR A 103 -4.18 0.34 -3.48
N ASN A 104 -3.90 -0.86 -3.97
CA ASN A 104 -4.79 -1.54 -4.89
C ASN A 104 -5.79 -2.40 -4.09
N PRO A 105 -7.10 -2.33 -4.37
CA PRO A 105 -8.13 -2.99 -3.56
C PRO A 105 -8.25 -4.50 -3.87
N SER A 106 -7.13 -5.22 -3.74
CA SER A 106 -6.98 -6.66 -3.99
C SER A 106 -7.00 -7.49 -2.69
N PHE A 107 -7.90 -7.17 -1.76
CA PHE A 107 -8.00 -7.78 -0.44
C PHE A 107 -9.44 -8.11 -0.08
N SER A 108 -9.62 -8.94 0.96
CA SER A 108 -10.93 -9.39 1.46
C SER A 108 -11.75 -8.29 2.16
N GLU A 109 -13.03 -8.58 2.43
CA GLU A 109 -13.94 -7.60 3.07
C GLU A 109 -13.54 -7.23 4.50
N ASP A 110 -12.94 -8.15 5.21
CA ASP A 110 -12.48 -8.00 6.59
C ASP A 110 -11.14 -7.29 6.72
N HIS A 111 -10.52 -6.87 5.60
CA HIS A 111 -9.24 -6.20 5.64
C HIS A 111 -9.34 -4.85 6.38
N TRP A 112 -8.37 -4.56 7.25
CA TRP A 112 -8.33 -3.39 8.12
C TRP A 112 -8.50 -2.03 7.41
N ILE A 113 -8.08 -1.91 6.15
CA ILE A 113 -8.23 -0.68 5.36
C ILE A 113 -9.72 -0.31 5.22
N ASN A 114 -10.62 -1.29 5.12
CA ASN A 114 -12.05 -1.00 5.02
C ASN A 114 -12.56 -0.29 6.28
N GLN A 115 -12.07 -0.68 7.46
CA GLN A 115 -12.43 -0.04 8.73
C GLN A 115 -11.92 1.42 8.77
N VAL A 116 -10.68 1.66 8.30
CA VAL A 116 -10.12 3.01 8.21
C VAL A 116 -10.89 3.88 7.22
N ASN A 117 -11.35 3.33 6.11
CA ASN A 117 -12.16 4.07 5.13
C ASN A 117 -13.53 4.51 5.67
N GLU A 118 -14.08 3.80 6.66
CA GLU A 118 -15.36 4.12 7.30
C GLU A 118 -15.21 5.17 8.43
N GLU A 119 -14.00 5.49 8.85
CA GLU A 119 -13.79 6.50 9.89
C GLU A 119 -14.20 7.90 9.40
N LYS A 120 -14.90 8.65 10.24
CA LYS A 120 -15.38 10.01 9.91
C LYS A 120 -14.26 11.00 9.58
N SER A 121 -13.04 10.74 10.04
CA SER A 121 -11.85 11.56 9.80
C SER A 121 -11.13 11.19 8.51
N THR A 122 -11.57 10.13 7.83
CA THR A 122 -10.95 9.63 6.60
C THR A 122 -11.66 10.22 5.38
N TYR A 123 -10.86 10.77 4.48
CA TYR A 123 -11.28 11.11 3.12
C TYR A 123 -10.62 10.12 2.16
N TRP A 124 -11.42 9.41 1.39
CA TRP A 124 -10.91 8.49 0.39
C TRP A 124 -11.50 8.74 -0.99
N PHE A 125 -10.76 8.42 -2.01
CA PHE A 125 -11.17 8.55 -3.40
C PHE A 125 -10.54 7.46 -4.26
N ILE A 126 -11.15 7.19 -5.39
CA ILE A 126 -10.63 6.26 -6.39
C ILE A 126 -9.93 7.06 -7.47
N SER A 127 -8.68 6.69 -7.77
CA SER A 127 -7.95 7.13 -8.93
C SER A 127 -7.73 5.94 -9.88
N THR A 128 -7.86 6.17 -11.18
CA THR A 128 -7.76 5.14 -12.19
C THR A 128 -6.73 5.53 -13.25
N TYR A 129 -6.44 4.62 -14.17
CA TYR A 129 -5.58 4.91 -15.33
C TYR A 129 -6.06 6.13 -16.15
N LYS A 130 -7.35 6.48 -16.11
CA LYS A 130 -7.92 7.63 -16.81
C LYS A 130 -7.53 8.97 -16.21
N ASP A 131 -7.16 8.97 -14.93
CA ASP A 131 -6.76 10.16 -14.21
C ASP A 131 -5.26 10.48 -14.39
N ASN A 132 -4.50 9.56 -15.03
CA ASN A 132 -3.09 9.76 -15.32
C ASN A 132 -2.87 10.11 -16.81
N PRO A 133 -2.66 11.40 -17.16
CA PRO A 133 -2.49 11.83 -18.53
C PRO A 133 -1.13 11.42 -19.15
N PHE A 134 -0.22 10.87 -18.34
CA PHE A 134 1.13 10.50 -18.77
C PHE A 134 1.29 9.01 -19.10
N LEU A 135 0.20 8.23 -19.03
CA LEU A 135 0.27 6.81 -19.34
C LEU A 135 0.48 6.57 -20.84
N GLU A 136 1.42 5.68 -21.12
CA GLU A 136 1.67 5.21 -22.49
C GLU A 136 0.42 4.51 -23.07
N PRO A 137 0.07 4.77 -24.35
CA PRO A 137 -1.11 4.16 -25.00
C PRO A 137 -1.12 2.63 -24.93
N LYS A 138 0.06 2.00 -24.95
CA LYS A 138 0.20 0.54 -24.80
C LYS A 138 -0.27 0.06 -23.44
N VAL A 139 0.06 0.80 -22.37
CA VAL A 139 -0.36 0.47 -21.00
C VAL A 139 -1.86 0.60 -20.86
N ILE A 140 -2.45 1.67 -21.42
CA ILE A 140 -3.90 1.87 -21.43
C ILE A 140 -4.60 0.70 -22.15
N ALA A 141 -4.12 0.32 -23.33
CA ALA A 141 -4.70 -0.78 -24.09
C ALA A 141 -4.61 -2.12 -23.32
N GLU A 142 -3.52 -2.36 -22.61
CA GLU A 142 -3.35 -3.56 -21.79
C GLU A 142 -4.32 -3.57 -20.61
N ILE A 143 -4.46 -2.46 -19.87
CA ILE A 143 -5.45 -2.33 -18.80
C ILE A 143 -6.87 -2.56 -19.34
N GLU A 144 -7.22 -1.94 -20.47
CA GLU A 144 -8.55 -2.10 -21.05
C GLU A 144 -8.82 -3.52 -21.56
N SER A 145 -7.80 -4.24 -22.00
CA SER A 145 -7.93 -5.64 -22.42
C SER A 145 -8.35 -6.56 -21.24
N LEU A 146 -8.09 -6.17 -20.00
CA LEU A 146 -8.50 -6.91 -18.81
C LEU A 146 -10.02 -7.06 -18.69
N LYS A 147 -10.80 -6.17 -19.28
CA LYS A 147 -12.28 -6.30 -19.34
C LYS A 147 -12.73 -7.69 -19.79
N TRP A 148 -12.00 -8.26 -20.72
CA TRP A 148 -12.33 -9.52 -21.37
C TRP A 148 -11.44 -10.67 -20.93
N LYS A 149 -10.16 -10.37 -20.64
CA LYS A 149 -9.18 -11.39 -20.24
C LYS A 149 -9.31 -11.81 -18.79
N ASN A 150 -9.54 -10.84 -17.89
CA ASN A 150 -9.65 -11.09 -16.45
C ASN A 150 -10.52 -10.01 -15.78
N PRO A 151 -11.83 -10.24 -15.63
CA PRO A 151 -12.75 -9.28 -15.03
C PRO A 151 -12.38 -8.86 -13.59
N SER A 152 -11.78 -9.75 -12.79
CA SER A 152 -11.35 -9.42 -11.43
C SER A 152 -10.20 -8.40 -11.44
N LEU A 153 -9.19 -8.62 -12.28
CA LEU A 153 -8.11 -7.66 -12.45
C LEU A 153 -8.61 -6.34 -13.08
N TRP A 154 -9.58 -6.40 -13.97
CA TRP A 154 -10.22 -5.20 -14.50
C TRP A 154 -10.89 -4.37 -13.40
N ARG A 155 -11.60 -5.02 -12.48
CA ARG A 155 -12.21 -4.32 -11.34
C ARG A 155 -11.15 -3.60 -10.51
N ILE A 156 -10.02 -4.24 -10.23
CA ILE A 156 -8.94 -3.69 -9.41
C ILE A 156 -8.21 -2.57 -10.17
N TYR A 157 -7.60 -2.88 -11.31
CA TYR A 157 -6.69 -1.96 -12.00
C TYR A 157 -7.38 -0.99 -12.96
N GLY A 158 -8.51 -1.38 -13.50
CA GLY A 158 -9.26 -0.53 -14.44
C GLY A 158 -10.28 0.37 -13.75
N LEU A 159 -10.94 -0.13 -12.71
CA LEU A 159 -12.02 0.59 -12.03
C LEU A 159 -11.67 1.05 -10.62
N GLY A 160 -10.56 0.60 -10.04
CA GLY A 160 -10.19 0.87 -8.65
C GLY A 160 -11.19 0.26 -7.65
N LEU A 161 -11.93 -0.75 -8.07
CA LEU A 161 -12.94 -1.41 -7.25
C LEU A 161 -12.40 -2.70 -6.67
N ARG A 162 -12.82 -3.00 -5.44
CA ARG A 162 -12.43 -4.23 -4.78
C ARG A 162 -12.82 -5.46 -5.58
N ALA A 163 -11.87 -6.36 -5.73
CA ALA A 163 -12.09 -7.72 -6.18
C ALA A 163 -11.03 -8.64 -5.56
N ILE A 164 -11.41 -9.88 -5.32
CA ILE A 164 -10.46 -10.92 -4.97
C ILE A 164 -9.84 -11.40 -6.29
N VAL A 165 -8.52 -11.41 -6.38
CA VAL A 165 -7.84 -12.02 -7.52
C VAL A 165 -8.04 -13.52 -7.40
N GLU A 166 -8.82 -14.08 -8.32
CA GLU A 166 -9.10 -15.51 -8.35
C GLU A 166 -7.78 -16.30 -8.49
N GLY A 167 -7.48 -17.02 -7.49
CA GLY A 167 -6.44 -18.03 -7.34
C GLY A 167 -6.87 -19.05 -6.31
N LEU A 168 -8.11 -18.92 -5.81
CA LEU A 168 -8.70 -19.93 -4.94
C LEU A 168 -9.05 -21.17 -5.79
N ILE A 169 -8.38 -22.26 -5.49
CA ILE A 169 -8.65 -23.59 -6.09
C ILE A 169 -10.11 -24.02 -5.87
N PHE A 170 -10.82 -23.36 -4.95
CA PHE A 170 -12.23 -23.62 -4.61
C PHE A 170 -13.04 -22.34 -4.64
N GLU A 171 -13.90 -22.17 -5.64
CA GLU A 171 -14.78 -21.00 -5.81
C GLU A 171 -15.99 -20.98 -4.87
N ASN A 172 -16.34 -22.13 -4.28
CA ASN A 172 -17.55 -22.28 -3.45
C ASN A 172 -17.22 -23.02 -2.14
N VAL A 173 -16.42 -22.41 -1.28
CA VAL A 173 -16.17 -22.94 0.06
C VAL A 173 -17.32 -22.48 0.97
N VAL A 174 -18.18 -23.39 1.36
CA VAL A 174 -19.15 -23.18 2.43
C VAL A 174 -18.52 -23.66 3.73
N ILE A 175 -18.29 -22.76 4.66
CA ILE A 175 -17.90 -23.13 6.02
C ILE A 175 -19.19 -23.52 6.75
N ASP A 176 -19.37 -24.83 6.96
CA ASP A 176 -20.50 -25.37 7.70
C ASP A 176 -19.96 -26.11 8.93
N ASP A 177 -20.40 -25.72 10.09
CA ASP A 177 -20.06 -26.37 11.36
C ASP A 177 -20.75 -27.74 11.52
N TYR A 178 -21.71 -28.05 10.64
CA TYR A 178 -22.48 -29.28 10.71
C TYR A 178 -22.06 -30.31 9.66
N VAL A 179 -21.36 -31.34 10.08
CA VAL A 179 -21.09 -32.54 9.26
C VAL A 179 -22.11 -33.61 9.66
N PRO A 180 -23.07 -33.98 8.76
CA PRO A 180 -24.05 -35.03 9.05
C PRO A 180 -23.35 -36.35 9.41
N ILE A 181 -23.83 -36.99 10.46
CA ILE A 181 -23.27 -38.27 10.98
C ILE A 181 -23.19 -39.34 9.88
N GLN A 182 -24.07 -39.30 8.92
CA GLN A 182 -24.09 -40.21 7.76
C GLN A 182 -22.91 -40.04 6.79
N ALA A 183 -22.27 -38.88 6.75
CA ALA A 183 -21.11 -38.61 5.90
C ALA A 183 -19.78 -39.12 6.51
N ARG A 184 -19.80 -39.65 7.74
CA ARG A 184 -18.58 -40.08 8.46
C ARG A 184 -17.96 -41.38 7.95
N ARG A 185 -18.55 -42.07 6.97
CA ARG A 185 -18.01 -43.36 6.46
C ARG A 185 -16.79 -43.21 5.54
N HIS A 186 -16.59 -42.05 4.95
CA HIS A 186 -15.39 -41.77 4.13
C HIS A 186 -14.89 -40.36 4.50
N ARG A 187 -13.72 -40.31 5.12
CA ARG A 187 -13.01 -39.04 5.38
C ARG A 187 -12.02 -38.80 4.25
N TYR A 188 -12.19 -37.73 3.51
CA TYR A 188 -11.19 -37.20 2.62
C TYR A 188 -10.57 -35.99 3.31
N ILE A 189 -9.26 -36.07 3.56
CA ILE A 189 -8.49 -34.95 4.10
C ILE A 189 -7.63 -34.45 2.96
N GLY A 190 -7.93 -33.25 2.46
CA GLY A 190 -7.02 -32.52 1.58
C GLY A 190 -6.04 -31.73 2.45
N MET A 191 -4.74 -31.97 2.28
CA MET A 191 -3.70 -31.09 2.81
C MET A 191 -3.08 -30.35 1.65
N ASP A 192 -3.05 -29.04 1.75
CA ASP A 192 -2.25 -28.17 0.90
C ASP A 192 -0.88 -27.99 1.57
N PHE A 193 0.18 -28.33 0.83
CA PHE A 193 1.56 -28.10 1.22
C PHE A 193 2.05 -26.91 0.39
N GLY A 194 1.51 -25.68 0.66
CA GLY A 194 1.88 -24.44 0.01
C GLY A 194 3.36 -24.10 0.08
#